data_771aaa965766ea3a7d0b57c37684157d
#
_entry.id   771aaa965766ea3a7d0b57c37684157d
#
_cell.length_a   1.000
_cell.length_b   1.000
_cell.length_c   1.000
_cell.angle_alpha   90.00
_cell.angle_beta   90.00
_cell.angle_gamma   90.00
#
_symmetry.space_group_name_H-M   'P 1'
#
loop_
_entity.id
_entity.type
_entity.pdbx_description
1 polymer ?
#
loop_
_entity_poly.entity_id
_entity_poly.type
_entity_poly.pdbx_seq_one_letter_code
_entity_poly.pdbx_strand_id
1 'polypeptide(L)'
;ERGMRVVMDMIFNHCGSDHPWMKDIPSHDWFNNLDNYVQTNHDKEAYFDPYVSDYDKETMLNGWFVPSMPDLNQKNPHVAKYLIQNSIWWIEYCGVDGIRQDTYPYADVDMMRNWCTEVMNEYPEYNIVGEAWMNYTIGSAYWQKGSRLNFGQDTELKSVMDFRLMGIASKAFHEETGYSGGLHTIFEHMCYDYVYPDIYNVLRFLENHDTDRFLPSMPKSVDDLYAFKQGVTFLLTIPGI
;
A
#
# COMPACT_ATOMS: atom_id res chain seq x y z
N GLU A 1 -15.81 18.92 -11.89
CA GLU A 1 -16.06 20.01 -12.88
C GLU A 1 -15.05 20.01 -14.04
N ARG A 2 -13.83 19.47 -13.89
CA ARG A 2 -12.79 19.44 -14.93
C ARG A 2 -12.52 18.03 -15.49
N GLY A 3 -13.36 17.05 -15.18
CA GLY A 3 -13.18 15.66 -15.61
C GLY A 3 -12.00 14.93 -14.95
N MET A 4 -11.44 15.48 -13.87
CA MET A 4 -10.39 14.81 -13.10
C MET A 4 -11.01 13.82 -12.12
N ARG A 5 -10.32 12.70 -11.91
CA ARG A 5 -10.65 11.71 -10.88
C ARG A 5 -9.98 12.10 -9.56
N VAL A 6 -10.68 11.85 -8.46
CA VAL A 6 -10.19 12.11 -7.10
C VAL A 6 -10.08 10.79 -6.37
N VAL A 7 -8.87 10.46 -5.93
CA VAL A 7 -8.58 9.30 -5.09
C VAL A 7 -8.33 9.78 -3.68
N MET A 8 -9.08 9.26 -2.72
CA MET A 8 -8.94 9.61 -1.31
C MET A 8 -7.97 8.66 -0.62
N ASP A 9 -7.03 9.24 0.13
CA ASP A 9 -6.15 8.47 1.00
C ASP A 9 -6.86 8.15 2.32
N MET A 10 -6.91 6.86 2.67
CA MET A 10 -7.51 6.37 3.92
C MET A 10 -6.49 5.61 4.74
N ILE A 11 -6.51 5.82 6.05
CA ILE A 11 -5.56 5.23 6.99
C ILE A 11 -6.36 4.43 8.03
N PHE A 12 -6.25 3.09 7.99
CA PHE A 12 -6.97 2.20 8.89
C PHE A 12 -6.10 1.63 10.01
N ASN A 13 -4.79 1.67 9.81
CA ASN A 13 -3.86 1.10 10.76
C ASN A 13 -3.79 1.91 12.07
N HIS A 14 -3.74 3.22 11.98
CA HIS A 14 -3.51 4.10 13.13
C HIS A 14 -4.27 5.41 13.02
N CYS A 15 -4.24 6.19 14.09
CA CYS A 15 -4.62 7.61 14.07
C CYS A 15 -3.48 8.46 14.66
N GLY A 16 -3.64 9.78 14.65
CA GLY A 16 -2.71 10.67 15.37
C GLY A 16 -2.96 10.67 16.87
N SER A 17 -1.91 10.86 17.68
CA SER A 17 -2.02 10.96 19.15
C SER A 17 -2.87 12.13 19.63
N ASP A 18 -3.13 13.13 18.78
CA ASP A 18 -4.02 14.26 19.10
C ASP A 18 -5.49 14.01 18.71
N HIS A 19 -5.79 12.83 18.12
CA HIS A 19 -7.15 12.48 17.75
C HIS A 19 -8.08 12.51 18.98
N PRO A 20 -9.34 12.98 18.87
CA PRO A 20 -10.28 13.01 19.97
C PRO A 20 -10.46 11.68 20.72
N TRP A 21 -10.34 10.55 20.04
CA TRP A 21 -10.37 9.21 20.64
C TRP A 21 -9.29 9.00 21.71
N MET A 22 -8.14 9.67 21.62
CA MET A 22 -7.09 9.55 22.64
C MET A 22 -7.45 10.28 23.94
N LYS A 23 -8.42 11.19 23.91
CA LYS A 23 -8.95 11.90 25.08
C LYS A 23 -10.20 11.25 25.66
N ASP A 24 -11.01 10.63 24.81
CA ASP A 24 -12.25 9.95 25.13
C ASP A 24 -12.34 8.66 24.30
N ILE A 25 -11.73 7.60 24.85
CA ILE A 25 -11.58 6.32 24.17
C ILE A 25 -12.92 5.59 24.16
N PRO A 26 -13.48 5.21 22.97
CA PRO A 26 -14.82 4.60 22.89
C PRO A 26 -14.94 3.26 23.63
N SER A 27 -13.85 2.45 23.66
CA SER A 27 -13.75 1.23 24.48
C SER A 27 -12.28 0.95 24.78
N HIS A 28 -11.99 0.21 25.84
CA HIS A 28 -10.63 -0.10 26.29
C HIS A 28 -9.79 -0.82 25.21
N ASP A 29 -10.44 -1.60 24.36
CA ASP A 29 -9.85 -2.38 23.27
C ASP A 29 -9.94 -1.69 21.90
N TRP A 30 -10.11 -0.35 21.87
CA TRP A 30 -10.14 0.44 20.63
C TRP A 30 -8.79 0.51 19.96
N PHE A 31 -7.72 0.50 20.75
CA PHE A 31 -6.33 0.53 20.31
C PHE A 31 -5.59 -0.70 20.80
N ASN A 32 -4.63 -1.15 20.00
CA ASN A 32 -3.67 -2.17 20.42
C ASN A 32 -2.59 -1.54 21.31
N ASN A 33 -2.09 -2.29 22.28
CA ASN A 33 -0.97 -1.90 23.15
C ASN A 33 -1.11 -0.52 23.83
N LEU A 34 -2.35 -0.13 24.19
CA LEU A 34 -2.65 1.18 24.78
C LEU A 34 -1.94 1.41 26.11
N ASP A 35 -1.87 0.37 26.97
CA ASP A 35 -1.25 0.47 28.31
C ASP A 35 0.27 0.36 28.27
N ASN A 36 0.82 -0.31 27.26
CA ASN A 36 2.25 -0.50 27.09
C ASN A 36 2.60 -0.33 25.63
N TYR A 37 3.20 0.80 25.27
CA TYR A 37 3.69 1.04 23.92
C TYR A 37 4.61 -0.07 23.45
N VAL A 38 4.28 -0.66 22.31
CA VAL A 38 5.10 -1.61 21.56
C VAL A 38 5.24 -1.07 20.15
N GLN A 39 6.47 -0.86 19.70
CA GLN A 39 6.72 -0.42 18.32
C GLN A 39 6.63 -1.62 17.38
N THR A 40 6.04 -1.41 16.19
CA THR A 40 6.04 -2.43 15.15
C THR A 40 7.45 -2.76 14.68
N ASN A 41 7.71 -4.04 14.40
CA ASN A 41 8.98 -4.48 13.82
C ASN A 41 9.06 -4.26 12.30
N HIS A 42 7.95 -3.83 11.67
CA HIS A 42 7.81 -3.61 10.22
C HIS A 42 8.10 -4.85 9.34
N ASP A 43 8.06 -6.05 9.91
CA ASP A 43 8.27 -7.30 9.18
C ASP A 43 6.99 -7.71 8.43
N LYS A 44 6.73 -7.03 7.32
CA LYS A 44 5.54 -7.29 6.46
C LYS A 44 5.57 -8.67 5.81
N GLU A 45 6.73 -9.25 5.67
CA GLU A 45 6.95 -10.61 5.18
C GLU A 45 6.43 -11.68 6.15
N ALA A 46 6.15 -11.33 7.41
CA ALA A 46 5.55 -12.22 8.42
C ALA A 46 4.24 -12.89 7.97
N TYR A 47 3.54 -12.34 6.99
CA TYR A 47 2.32 -12.95 6.43
C TYR A 47 2.58 -14.25 5.69
N PHE A 48 3.73 -14.39 5.05
CA PHE A 48 4.06 -15.53 4.19
C PHE A 48 5.37 -16.22 4.57
N ASP A 49 6.06 -15.75 5.61
CA ASP A 49 7.22 -16.46 6.19
C ASP A 49 6.74 -17.68 6.99
N PRO A 50 7.07 -18.90 6.55
CA PRO A 50 6.66 -20.13 7.26
C PRO A 50 7.40 -20.33 8.58
N TYR A 51 8.39 -19.52 8.88
CA TYR A 51 9.24 -19.63 10.08
C TYR A 51 9.04 -18.46 11.05
N VAL A 52 8.13 -17.55 10.75
CA VAL A 52 7.85 -16.42 11.63
C VAL A 52 7.33 -16.88 12.98
N SER A 53 7.81 -16.24 14.06
CA SER A 53 7.25 -16.47 15.39
C SER A 53 5.92 -15.74 15.56
N ASP A 54 5.05 -16.28 16.44
CA ASP A 54 3.79 -15.60 16.79
C ASP A 54 4.06 -14.20 17.37
N TYR A 55 5.12 -14.05 18.15
CA TYR A 55 5.54 -12.76 18.71
C TYR A 55 5.89 -11.73 17.62
N ASP A 56 6.68 -12.12 16.62
CA ASP A 56 7.06 -11.21 15.54
C ASP A 56 5.86 -10.82 14.68
N LYS A 57 4.98 -11.78 14.41
CA LYS A 57 3.74 -11.53 13.68
C LYS A 57 2.80 -10.59 14.45
N GLU A 58 2.62 -10.81 15.74
CA GLU A 58 1.80 -9.95 16.59
C GLU A 58 2.42 -8.55 16.72
N THR A 59 3.73 -8.46 16.87
CA THR A 59 4.44 -7.18 16.94
C THR A 59 4.30 -6.38 15.64
N MET A 60 4.33 -7.05 14.50
CA MET A 60 4.11 -6.41 13.20
C MET A 60 2.68 -5.86 13.09
N LEU A 61 1.68 -6.67 13.48
CA LEU A 61 0.27 -6.35 13.29
C LEU A 61 -0.29 -5.36 14.30
N ASN A 62 0.15 -5.45 15.56
CA ASN A 62 -0.43 -4.71 16.68
C ASN A 62 0.50 -3.60 17.20
N GLY A 63 1.71 -3.48 16.65
CA GLY A 63 2.67 -2.48 17.07
C GLY A 63 2.40 -1.12 16.46
N TRP A 64 2.63 -0.05 17.24
CA TRP A 64 2.52 1.33 16.76
C TRP A 64 3.72 1.69 15.88
N PHE A 65 3.53 2.52 14.88
CA PHE A 65 4.64 3.00 14.05
C PHE A 65 5.61 3.84 14.87
N VAL A 66 5.06 4.80 15.58
CA VAL A 66 5.78 5.67 16.53
C VAL A 66 4.81 6.04 17.66
N PRO A 67 5.28 6.58 18.80
CA PRO A 67 4.40 6.94 19.92
C PRO A 67 3.28 7.93 19.58
N SER A 68 3.43 8.70 18.49
CA SER A 68 2.40 9.64 18.02
C SER A 68 1.40 9.03 17.04
N MET A 69 1.50 7.72 16.75
CA MET A 69 0.62 6.98 15.82
C MET A 69 0.03 5.74 16.52
N PRO A 70 -0.96 5.92 17.43
CA PRO A 70 -1.65 4.83 18.10
C PRO A 70 -2.28 3.85 17.12
N ASP A 71 -1.99 2.57 17.27
CA ASP A 71 -2.47 1.50 16.41
C ASP A 71 -3.92 1.14 16.74
N LEU A 72 -4.79 1.15 15.74
CA LEU A 72 -6.21 0.81 15.88
C LEU A 72 -6.40 -0.70 15.92
N ASN A 73 -7.21 -1.18 16.84
CA ASN A 73 -7.56 -2.60 16.91
C ASN A 73 -8.71 -2.93 15.94
N GLN A 74 -8.37 -3.29 14.70
CA GLN A 74 -9.37 -3.64 13.67
C GLN A 74 -10.11 -4.95 13.97
N LYS A 75 -9.65 -5.78 14.92
CA LYS A 75 -10.39 -6.95 15.42
C LYS A 75 -11.57 -6.57 16.30
N ASN A 76 -11.57 -5.35 16.85
CA ASN A 76 -12.75 -4.80 17.52
C ASN A 76 -13.84 -4.53 16.47
N PRO A 77 -15.04 -5.15 16.59
CA PRO A 77 -16.09 -5.04 15.59
C PRO A 77 -16.65 -3.63 15.44
N HIS A 78 -16.52 -2.78 16.44
CA HIS A 78 -16.96 -1.38 16.37
C HIS A 78 -15.94 -0.53 15.61
N VAL A 79 -14.63 -0.78 15.77
CA VAL A 79 -13.58 -0.15 14.97
C VAL A 79 -13.75 -0.54 13.52
N ALA A 80 -13.84 -1.85 13.22
CA ALA A 80 -14.05 -2.37 11.88
C ALA A 80 -15.28 -1.75 11.21
N LYS A 81 -16.43 -1.77 11.90
CA LYS A 81 -17.66 -1.17 11.38
C LYS A 81 -17.54 0.33 11.13
N TYR A 82 -16.91 1.06 12.04
CA TYR A 82 -16.66 2.48 11.84
C TYR A 82 -15.85 2.74 10.57
N LEU A 83 -14.73 2.05 10.39
CA LEU A 83 -13.84 2.24 9.24
C LEU A 83 -14.54 1.93 7.91
N ILE A 84 -15.32 0.84 7.86
CA ILE A 84 -16.10 0.47 6.67
C ILE A 84 -17.15 1.55 6.36
N GLN A 85 -17.96 1.93 7.35
CA GLN A 85 -19.03 2.92 7.14
C GLN A 85 -18.49 4.31 6.85
N ASN A 86 -17.36 4.68 7.46
CA ASN A 86 -16.69 5.95 7.15
C ASN A 86 -16.23 6.02 5.70
N SER A 87 -15.73 4.91 5.14
CA SER A 87 -15.35 4.84 3.72
C SER A 87 -16.55 5.08 2.81
N ILE A 88 -17.66 4.37 3.06
CA ILE A 88 -18.90 4.52 2.29
C ILE A 88 -19.43 5.94 2.41
N TRP A 89 -19.39 6.52 3.62
CA TRP A 89 -19.84 7.90 3.86
C TRP A 89 -19.03 8.92 3.03
N TRP A 90 -17.69 8.76 2.96
CA TRP A 90 -16.85 9.66 2.16
C TRP A 90 -17.10 9.50 0.66
N ILE A 91 -17.33 8.29 0.18
CA ILE A 91 -17.72 8.05 -1.22
C ILE A 91 -19.02 8.78 -1.54
N GLU A 92 -20.05 8.62 -0.71
CA GLU A 92 -21.36 9.25 -0.89
C GLU A 92 -21.31 10.77 -0.75
N TYR A 93 -20.62 11.26 0.30
CA TYR A 93 -20.61 12.68 0.63
C TYR A 93 -19.77 13.51 -0.34
N CYS A 94 -18.59 13.03 -0.71
CA CYS A 94 -17.64 13.76 -1.55
C CYS A 94 -17.65 13.31 -3.02
N GLY A 95 -18.21 12.15 -3.35
CA GLY A 95 -18.17 11.58 -4.70
C GLY A 95 -16.75 11.29 -5.15
N VAL A 96 -15.89 10.75 -4.25
CA VAL A 96 -14.52 10.37 -4.60
C VAL A 96 -14.54 9.18 -5.54
N ASP A 97 -13.61 9.15 -6.51
CA ASP A 97 -13.59 8.17 -7.59
C ASP A 97 -12.81 6.89 -7.27
N GLY A 98 -12.04 6.91 -6.18
CA GLY A 98 -11.23 5.77 -5.74
C GLY A 98 -10.68 5.98 -4.33
N ILE A 99 -10.12 4.92 -3.77
CA ILE A 99 -9.44 4.94 -2.48
C ILE A 99 -8.01 4.42 -2.64
N ARG A 100 -7.04 5.14 -2.07
CA ARG A 100 -5.74 4.59 -1.72
C ARG A 100 -5.78 4.21 -0.25
N GLN A 101 -5.55 2.95 0.06
CA GLN A 101 -5.48 2.48 1.44
C GLN A 101 -4.03 2.43 1.90
N ASP A 102 -3.71 3.33 2.81
CA ASP A 102 -2.41 3.46 3.44
C ASP A 102 -2.02 2.22 4.24
N THR A 103 -0.74 1.88 4.28
CA THR A 103 -0.15 0.83 5.13
C THR A 103 -0.93 -0.49 5.12
N TYR A 104 -1.42 -0.91 3.93
CA TYR A 104 -2.35 -2.02 3.76
C TYR A 104 -1.98 -3.31 4.51
N PRO A 105 -0.71 -3.78 4.52
CA PRO A 105 -0.30 -5.01 5.19
C PRO A 105 -0.32 -4.97 6.72
N TYR A 106 -0.51 -3.81 7.33
CA TYR A 106 -0.46 -3.68 8.78
C TYR A 106 -1.83 -3.85 9.46
N ALA A 107 -2.91 -3.69 8.72
CA ALA A 107 -4.26 -3.87 9.24
C ALA A 107 -4.69 -5.35 9.27
N ASP A 108 -5.67 -5.67 10.10
CA ASP A 108 -6.20 -7.03 10.21
C ASP A 108 -6.78 -7.54 8.87
N VAL A 109 -6.31 -8.71 8.42
CA VAL A 109 -6.63 -9.29 7.11
C VAL A 109 -8.13 -9.54 6.93
N ASP A 110 -8.82 -10.01 7.98
CA ASP A 110 -10.25 -10.32 7.89
C ASP A 110 -11.08 -9.03 7.84
N MET A 111 -10.67 -8.00 8.59
CA MET A 111 -11.30 -6.68 8.47
C MET A 111 -11.08 -6.08 7.08
N MET A 112 -9.87 -6.17 6.52
CA MET A 112 -9.57 -5.65 5.19
C MET A 112 -10.36 -6.37 4.09
N ARG A 113 -10.52 -7.69 4.21
CA ARG A 113 -11.40 -8.48 3.31
C ARG A 113 -12.84 -7.99 3.38
N ASN A 114 -13.38 -7.84 4.60
CA ASN A 114 -14.74 -7.38 4.81
C ASN A 114 -14.94 -5.98 4.25
N TRP A 115 -14.00 -5.07 4.50
CA TRP A 115 -14.03 -3.73 3.96
C TRP A 115 -14.02 -3.69 2.43
N CYS A 116 -13.07 -4.38 1.79
CA CYS A 116 -13.03 -4.48 0.33
C CYS A 116 -14.35 -5.05 -0.23
N THR A 117 -14.86 -6.12 0.40
CA THR A 117 -16.09 -6.78 -0.04
C THR A 117 -17.30 -5.85 0.09
N GLU A 118 -17.46 -5.15 1.22
CA GLU A 118 -18.59 -4.26 1.45
C GLU A 118 -18.56 -3.06 0.52
N VAL A 119 -17.40 -2.42 0.35
CA VAL A 119 -17.27 -1.28 -0.57
C VAL A 119 -17.49 -1.70 -2.01
N MET A 120 -16.94 -2.85 -2.45
CA MET A 120 -17.10 -3.32 -3.83
C MET A 120 -18.50 -3.88 -4.13
N ASN A 121 -19.23 -4.37 -3.12
CA ASN A 121 -20.64 -4.75 -3.29
C ASN A 121 -21.53 -3.53 -3.51
N GLU A 122 -21.26 -2.43 -2.80
CA GLU A 122 -22.00 -1.17 -2.96
C GLU A 122 -21.62 -0.44 -4.26
N TYR A 123 -20.32 -0.48 -4.61
CA TYR A 123 -19.76 0.23 -5.78
C TYR A 123 -18.92 -0.72 -6.65
N PRO A 124 -19.54 -1.60 -7.49
CA PRO A 124 -18.81 -2.64 -8.24
C PRO A 124 -17.73 -2.12 -9.20
N GLU A 125 -17.94 -0.91 -9.75
CA GLU A 125 -16.97 -0.26 -10.67
C GLU A 125 -15.89 0.55 -9.96
N TYR A 126 -15.93 0.60 -8.63
CA TYR A 126 -14.97 1.37 -7.85
C TYR A 126 -13.59 0.75 -7.88
N ASN A 127 -12.55 1.55 -7.63
CA ASN A 127 -11.20 1.03 -7.47
C ASN A 127 -10.62 1.37 -6.10
N ILE A 128 -10.00 0.36 -5.51
CA ILE A 128 -9.23 0.46 -4.28
C ILE A 128 -7.82 0.02 -4.59
N VAL A 129 -6.84 0.90 -4.34
CA VAL A 129 -5.42 0.56 -4.40
C VAL A 129 -4.84 0.51 -3.00
N GLY A 130 -4.24 -0.62 -2.64
CA GLY A 130 -3.57 -0.79 -1.35
C GLY A 130 -2.09 -0.46 -1.43
N GLU A 131 -1.61 0.33 -0.46
CA GLU A 131 -0.20 0.53 -0.27
C GLU A 131 0.44 -0.71 0.39
N ALA A 132 0.72 -1.71 -0.42
CA ALA A 132 1.50 -2.87 -0.02
C ALA A 132 2.98 -2.63 -0.35
N TRP A 133 3.68 -1.89 0.52
CA TRP A 133 5.09 -1.57 0.30
C TRP A 133 5.98 -2.79 0.59
N MET A 134 6.14 -3.61 -0.42
CA MET A 134 6.89 -4.86 -0.36
C MET A 134 8.21 -4.75 -1.13
N ASN A 135 9.23 -5.47 -0.65
CA ASN A 135 10.56 -5.46 -1.26
C ASN A 135 10.66 -6.28 -2.55
N TYR A 136 9.72 -7.21 -2.77
CA TYR A 136 9.71 -8.15 -3.88
C TYR A 136 8.34 -8.20 -4.54
N THR A 137 8.32 -8.43 -5.85
CA THR A 137 7.10 -8.54 -6.66
C THR A 137 6.09 -9.55 -6.10
N ILE A 138 6.59 -10.68 -5.61
CA ILE A 138 5.72 -11.72 -5.00
C ILE A 138 4.99 -11.21 -3.76
N GLY A 139 5.62 -10.35 -2.97
CA GLY A 139 4.99 -9.74 -1.79
C GLY A 139 3.86 -8.79 -2.19
N SER A 140 4.06 -7.96 -3.22
CA SER A 140 2.99 -7.10 -3.73
C SER A 140 1.86 -7.93 -4.35
N ALA A 141 2.19 -8.94 -5.16
CA ALA A 141 1.20 -9.82 -5.78
C ALA A 141 0.42 -10.68 -4.77
N TYR A 142 0.98 -10.96 -3.59
CA TYR A 142 0.29 -11.64 -2.49
C TYR A 142 -1.03 -10.94 -2.13
N TRP A 143 -1.02 -9.61 -2.10
CA TRP A 143 -2.16 -8.81 -1.66
C TRP A 143 -3.22 -8.57 -2.74
N GLN A 144 -2.91 -8.81 -4.02
CA GLN A 144 -3.88 -8.58 -5.09
C GLN A 144 -4.96 -9.68 -5.11
N LYS A 145 -6.21 -9.29 -5.30
CA LYS A 145 -7.36 -10.19 -5.45
C LYS A 145 -7.09 -11.31 -6.45
N GLY A 146 -7.41 -12.53 -6.06
CA GLY A 146 -7.21 -13.73 -6.88
C GLY A 146 -5.78 -14.25 -6.89
N SER A 147 -4.91 -13.73 -6.02
CA SER A 147 -3.54 -14.21 -5.90
C SER A 147 -3.49 -15.67 -5.46
N ARG A 148 -2.67 -16.46 -6.16
CA ARG A 148 -2.38 -17.85 -5.75
C ARG A 148 -1.32 -17.93 -4.64
N LEU A 149 -0.72 -16.78 -4.31
CA LEU A 149 0.36 -16.68 -3.33
C LEU A 149 -0.14 -16.41 -1.92
N ASN A 150 -1.42 -16.07 -1.75
CA ASN A 150 -1.99 -15.67 -0.45
C ASN A 150 -2.49 -16.84 0.41
N PHE A 151 -2.30 -18.08 -0.04
CA PHE A 151 -2.67 -19.30 0.69
C PHE A 151 -4.11 -19.31 1.21
N GLY A 152 -5.04 -18.70 0.47
CA GLY A 152 -6.45 -18.58 0.83
C GLY A 152 -6.79 -17.38 1.73
N GLN A 153 -5.86 -16.49 1.99
CA GLN A 153 -6.08 -15.25 2.75
C GLN A 153 -6.35 -14.05 1.81
N ASP A 154 -7.16 -14.27 0.76
CA ASP A 154 -7.51 -13.21 -0.18
C ASP A 154 -8.30 -12.11 0.53
N THR A 155 -7.81 -10.87 0.43
CA THR A 155 -8.46 -9.68 0.99
C THR A 155 -9.37 -8.97 -0.01
N GLU A 156 -9.57 -9.52 -1.19
CA GLU A 156 -10.38 -8.93 -2.27
C GLU A 156 -9.84 -7.57 -2.80
N LEU A 157 -8.60 -7.22 -2.49
CA LEU A 157 -7.98 -5.97 -2.91
C LEU A 157 -7.75 -5.95 -4.41
N LYS A 158 -8.40 -5.05 -5.11
CA LYS A 158 -8.35 -5.00 -6.58
C LYS A 158 -6.99 -4.57 -7.12
N SER A 159 -6.38 -3.54 -6.54
CA SER A 159 -5.14 -2.96 -7.04
C SER A 159 -4.08 -2.85 -5.95
N VAL A 160 -2.83 -3.03 -6.34
CA VAL A 160 -1.65 -2.90 -5.48
C VAL A 160 -0.63 -1.94 -6.10
N MET A 161 0.25 -1.38 -5.27
CA MET A 161 1.33 -0.49 -5.71
C MET A 161 2.62 -1.26 -5.95
N ASP A 162 3.31 -0.98 -7.08
CA ASP A 162 4.57 -1.64 -7.41
C ASP A 162 5.78 -0.85 -6.89
N PHE A 163 6.01 -0.94 -5.59
CA PHE A 163 7.19 -0.34 -4.94
C PHE A 163 8.51 -0.95 -5.42
N ARG A 164 8.49 -2.21 -5.89
CA ARG A 164 9.70 -2.84 -6.41
C ARG A 164 10.14 -2.20 -7.71
N LEU A 165 9.21 -1.96 -8.64
CA LEU A 165 9.52 -1.23 -9.89
C LEU A 165 10.01 0.18 -9.58
N MET A 166 9.33 0.90 -8.68
CA MET A 166 9.74 2.24 -8.27
C MET A 166 11.18 2.27 -7.77
N GLY A 167 11.54 1.35 -6.85
CA GLY A 167 12.90 1.26 -6.31
C GLY A 167 13.97 0.87 -7.33
N ILE A 168 13.62 0.06 -8.34
CA ILE A 168 14.51 -0.29 -9.46
C ILE A 168 14.65 0.91 -10.40
N ALA A 169 13.53 1.51 -10.81
CA ALA A 169 13.51 2.61 -11.77
C ALA A 169 14.29 3.84 -11.26
N SER A 170 14.20 4.12 -9.95
CA SER A 170 14.94 5.23 -9.32
C SER A 170 16.46 5.16 -9.53
N LYS A 171 17.00 3.99 -9.84
CA LYS A 171 18.42 3.76 -10.13
C LYS A 171 18.66 3.51 -11.61
N ALA A 172 17.87 2.64 -12.22
CA ALA A 172 18.10 2.10 -13.56
C ALA A 172 18.22 3.17 -14.64
N PHE A 173 17.51 4.28 -14.55
CA PHE A 173 17.59 5.40 -15.51
C PHE A 173 18.76 6.36 -15.25
N HIS A 174 19.46 6.22 -14.12
CA HIS A 174 20.59 7.06 -13.72
C HIS A 174 21.94 6.32 -13.71
N GLU A 175 21.93 5.02 -14.02
CA GLU A 175 23.11 4.16 -14.06
C GLU A 175 23.42 3.71 -15.48
N GLU A 176 24.69 3.43 -15.76
CA GLU A 176 25.07 2.78 -17.03
C GLU A 176 24.46 1.37 -17.10
N THR A 177 23.90 1.04 -18.27
CA THR A 177 23.35 -0.30 -18.53
C THR A 177 24.47 -1.31 -18.66
N GLY A 178 24.43 -2.35 -17.83
CA GLY A 178 25.39 -3.44 -17.80
C GLY A 178 24.72 -4.75 -17.42
N TYR A 179 25.52 -5.77 -17.12
CA TYR A 179 25.03 -7.10 -16.77
C TYR A 179 24.14 -7.12 -15.50
N SER A 180 24.39 -6.24 -14.54
CA SER A 180 23.68 -6.19 -13.26
C SER A 180 23.18 -4.79 -12.86
N GLY A 181 23.09 -3.86 -13.83
CA GLY A 181 22.70 -2.48 -13.57
C GLY A 181 22.00 -1.80 -14.74
N GLY A 182 21.51 -0.60 -14.50
CA GLY A 182 20.80 0.19 -15.48
C GLY A 182 19.51 -0.46 -15.96
N LEU A 183 19.14 -0.23 -17.21
CA LEU A 183 17.87 -0.70 -17.78
C LEU A 183 17.71 -2.24 -17.78
N HIS A 184 18.80 -2.99 -17.67
CA HIS A 184 18.73 -4.45 -17.58
C HIS A 184 17.91 -4.90 -16.35
N THR A 185 18.06 -4.21 -15.23
CA THR A 185 17.32 -4.54 -14.00
C THR A 185 15.80 -4.33 -14.13
N ILE A 186 15.38 -3.39 -14.98
CA ILE A 186 13.95 -3.19 -15.30
C ILE A 186 13.42 -4.39 -16.08
N PHE A 187 14.14 -4.86 -17.10
CA PHE A 187 13.74 -6.04 -17.88
C PHE A 187 13.66 -7.30 -17.01
N GLU A 188 14.62 -7.50 -16.12
CA GLU A 188 14.59 -8.62 -15.17
C GLU A 188 13.35 -8.53 -14.26
N HIS A 189 13.03 -7.34 -13.75
CA HIS A 189 11.84 -7.14 -12.92
C HIS A 189 10.55 -7.44 -13.70
N MET A 190 10.40 -6.90 -14.89
CA MET A 190 9.20 -7.11 -15.73
C MET A 190 8.99 -8.58 -16.13
N CYS A 191 10.03 -9.39 -16.14
CA CYS A 191 9.89 -10.85 -16.35
C CYS A 191 9.02 -11.51 -15.27
N TYR A 192 8.82 -10.87 -14.10
CA TYR A 192 8.01 -11.40 -13.02
C TYR A 192 6.57 -10.85 -13.01
N ASP A 193 6.19 -10.02 -13.98
CA ASP A 193 4.83 -9.47 -14.07
C ASP A 193 3.74 -10.55 -14.12
N TYR A 194 4.08 -11.76 -14.58
CA TYR A 194 3.17 -12.91 -14.63
C TYR A 194 2.69 -13.41 -13.25
N VAL A 195 3.33 -12.99 -12.15
CA VAL A 195 2.91 -13.40 -10.79
C VAL A 195 1.70 -12.61 -10.30
N TYR A 196 1.45 -11.42 -10.89
CA TYR A 196 0.25 -10.65 -10.59
C TYR A 196 -0.98 -11.31 -11.21
N PRO A 197 -2.06 -11.51 -10.46
CA PRO A 197 -3.33 -11.97 -11.02
C PRO A 197 -3.88 -11.08 -12.13
N ASP A 198 -3.73 -9.76 -11.97
CA ASP A 198 -4.14 -8.76 -12.95
C ASP A 198 -3.14 -7.61 -13.01
N ILE A 199 -2.26 -7.68 -14.01
CA ILE A 199 -1.22 -6.68 -14.22
C ILE A 199 -1.78 -5.29 -14.58
N TYR A 200 -2.96 -5.23 -15.18
CA TYR A 200 -3.62 -3.98 -15.55
C TYR A 200 -4.26 -3.25 -14.37
N ASN A 201 -4.30 -3.88 -13.20
CA ASN A 201 -4.69 -3.29 -11.92
C ASN A 201 -3.49 -3.15 -10.96
N VAL A 202 -2.29 -3.03 -11.47
CA VAL A 202 -1.09 -2.70 -10.69
C VAL A 202 -0.74 -1.23 -10.90
N LEU A 203 -0.73 -0.45 -9.82
CA LEU A 203 -0.33 0.96 -9.87
C LEU A 203 1.18 1.04 -10.06
N ARG A 204 1.59 1.45 -11.25
CA ARG A 204 2.98 1.73 -11.61
C ARG A 204 3.30 3.18 -11.30
N PHE A 205 4.44 3.44 -10.68
CA PHE A 205 4.85 4.81 -10.35
C PHE A 205 6.37 4.90 -10.22
N LEU A 206 6.91 6.12 -10.32
CA LEU A 206 8.34 6.40 -10.20
C LEU A 206 8.70 7.01 -8.84
N GLU A 207 7.75 7.67 -8.21
CA GLU A 207 7.89 8.35 -6.93
C GLU A 207 6.53 8.56 -6.27
N ASN A 208 6.51 8.75 -4.96
CA ASN A 208 5.34 9.23 -4.23
C ASN A 208 5.76 10.23 -3.13
N HIS A 209 4.84 10.59 -2.22
CA HIS A 209 5.11 11.53 -1.14
C HIS A 209 6.03 10.99 -0.03
N ASP A 210 6.23 9.66 0.04
CA ASP A 210 7.08 8.98 1.04
C ASP A 210 8.46 8.63 0.48
N THR A 211 8.73 8.94 -0.78
CA THR A 211 9.99 8.58 -1.44
C THR A 211 10.72 9.82 -1.94
N ASP A 212 12.02 9.65 -2.24
CA ASP A 212 12.78 10.65 -2.95
C ASP A 212 12.18 10.92 -4.33
N ARG A 213 12.38 12.15 -4.82
CA ARG A 213 11.93 12.52 -6.16
C ARG A 213 12.76 11.82 -7.22
N PHE A 214 12.10 11.27 -8.23
CA PHE A 214 12.75 10.64 -9.37
C PHE A 214 13.60 11.63 -10.18
N LEU A 215 13.08 12.85 -10.40
CA LEU A 215 13.91 13.99 -10.84
C LEU A 215 14.45 14.70 -9.60
N PRO A 216 15.77 14.74 -9.39
CA PRO A 216 16.36 15.53 -8.32
C PRO A 216 15.86 16.98 -8.33
N SER A 217 15.60 17.55 -7.16
CA SER A 217 15.12 18.93 -7.02
C SER A 217 16.09 19.99 -7.61
N MET A 218 17.38 19.61 -7.71
CA MET A 218 18.40 20.35 -8.45
C MET A 218 19.08 19.40 -9.45
N PRO A 219 18.59 19.29 -10.68
CA PRO A 219 19.28 18.52 -11.71
C PRO A 219 20.71 19.02 -11.90
N LYS A 220 21.68 18.10 -11.84
CA LYS A 220 23.11 18.44 -11.94
C LYS A 220 23.59 18.57 -13.38
N SER A 221 22.82 17.95 -14.30
CA SER A 221 23.15 17.93 -15.72
C SER A 221 21.87 17.82 -16.57
N VAL A 222 22.05 17.98 -17.91
CA VAL A 222 20.99 17.71 -18.88
C VAL A 222 20.62 16.23 -18.91
N ASP A 223 21.51 15.35 -18.49
CA ASP A 223 21.30 13.91 -18.47
C ASP A 223 20.22 13.51 -17.44
N ASP A 224 20.14 14.20 -16.30
CA ASP A 224 19.06 14.01 -15.33
C ASP A 224 17.68 14.27 -15.94
N LEU A 225 17.57 15.30 -16.82
CA LEU A 225 16.34 15.59 -17.54
C LEU A 225 16.01 14.54 -18.59
N TYR A 226 17.02 13.96 -19.25
CA TYR A 226 16.82 12.86 -20.19
C TYR A 226 16.39 11.59 -19.46
N ALA A 227 17.02 11.24 -18.35
CA ALA A 227 16.64 10.12 -17.49
C ALA A 227 15.18 10.27 -17.03
N PHE A 228 14.79 11.48 -16.57
CA PHE A 228 13.40 11.77 -16.19
C PHE A 228 12.43 11.54 -17.35
N LYS A 229 12.70 12.08 -18.52
CA LYS A 229 11.84 11.91 -19.71
C LYS A 229 11.72 10.45 -20.11
N GLN A 230 12.83 9.69 -20.08
CA GLN A 230 12.82 8.25 -20.36
C GLN A 230 11.99 7.48 -19.34
N GLY A 231 12.15 7.77 -18.04
CA GLY A 231 11.37 7.14 -16.98
C GLY A 231 9.87 7.41 -17.13
N VAL A 232 9.48 8.66 -17.41
CA VAL A 232 8.07 9.00 -17.67
C VAL A 232 7.53 8.32 -18.92
N THR A 233 8.31 8.28 -20.00
CA THR A 233 7.91 7.57 -21.22
C THR A 233 7.73 6.07 -20.96
N PHE A 234 8.66 5.46 -20.24
CA PHE A 234 8.56 4.07 -19.83
C PHE A 234 7.27 3.83 -19.02
N LEU A 235 7.03 4.63 -17.98
CA LEU A 235 5.86 4.51 -17.12
C LEU A 235 4.54 4.55 -17.92
N LEU A 236 4.45 5.45 -18.90
CA LEU A 236 3.23 5.63 -19.72
C LEU A 236 3.05 4.55 -20.81
N THR A 237 3.99 3.64 -20.97
CA THR A 237 3.97 2.62 -22.05
C THR A 237 3.94 1.18 -21.54
N ILE A 238 4.10 0.95 -20.25
CA ILE A 238 4.04 -0.39 -19.63
C ILE A 238 2.61 -0.71 -19.17
N PRO A 239 2.24 -2.00 -19.02
CA PRO A 239 0.97 -2.40 -18.43
C PRO A 239 0.84 -1.94 -16.98
N GLY A 240 -0.37 -1.51 -16.60
CA GLY A 240 -0.69 -1.04 -15.24
C GLY A 240 -1.73 0.07 -15.24
N ILE A 241 -1.93 0.68 -14.11
CA ILE A 241 -2.72 1.91 -13.89
C ILE A 241 -1.83 3.01 -13.34
#